data_1d3b17c9c9c7c5def70e31a26c2c5e0f
#
_entry.id   1d3b17c9c9c7c5def70e31a26c2c5e0f
#
_cell.length_a   1.000
_cell.length_b   1.000
_cell.length_c   1.000
_cell.angle_alpha   90.00
_cell.angle_beta   90.00
_cell.angle_gamma   90.00
#
_symmetry.space_group_name_H-M   'P 1'
#
loop_
_entity.id
_entity.type
_entity.pdbx_description
1 polymer ?
#
loop_
_entity_poly.entity_id
_entity_poly.type
_entity_poly.pdbx_seq_one_letter_code
_entity_poly.pdbx_strand_id
1 'polypeptide(L)'
;MVTHGRLYGQMDSLHNWQTNPDQQISKARIVAIRKIARMGNPLLREVAKSIADPTSAEIKSLAHDLIDTCEDIGGNGIAAPQVYDSRRMFVYRVRTNIMPAGVSMQPIDWTVCINPSIEFLTEDRSLYWERCLSLPDLYGQVERHNKIRFTWTDLSGTTHAVIAHRFHARLLQHEYDHLDGVLYPMRMVDPGTLGFVSELGPAAYPNLPRDAADFIDPEPA
;
A
#
# COMPACT_ATOMS: atom_id res chain seq x y z
N MET A 1 -15.09 51.14 -29.21
CA MET A 1 -15.49 50.19 -30.24
C MET A 1 -14.29 49.36 -30.64
N VAL A 2 -14.27 48.15 -30.39
CA VAL A 2 -13.62 46.96 -30.94
C VAL A 2 -13.43 45.96 -29.81
N THR A 3 -14.30 44.98 -29.83
CA THR A 3 -14.33 43.78 -29.02
C THR A 3 -13.22 42.85 -29.48
N HIS A 4 -12.39 42.38 -28.56
CA HIS A 4 -11.52 41.26 -28.80
C HIS A 4 -11.97 40.11 -27.89
N GLY A 5 -12.77 39.21 -28.45
CA GLY A 5 -13.01 37.89 -27.90
C GLY A 5 -11.74 37.04 -28.00
N ARG A 6 -11.28 36.47 -26.89
CA ARG A 6 -10.31 35.38 -26.86
C ARG A 6 -11.04 34.09 -26.62
N LEU A 7 -11.04 33.26 -27.62
CA LEU A 7 -11.35 31.84 -27.55
C LEU A 7 -10.32 31.15 -26.68
N TYR A 8 -10.75 30.59 -25.53
CA TYR A 8 -9.99 29.58 -24.83
C TYR A 8 -10.42 28.24 -25.38
N GLY A 9 -9.46 27.64 -26.06
CA GLY A 9 -9.60 26.27 -26.56
C GLY A 9 -9.73 25.29 -25.45
N GLN A 10 -10.58 24.33 -25.68
CA GLN A 10 -10.75 23.09 -24.91
C GLN A 10 -9.40 22.39 -24.73
N MET A 11 -9.03 22.13 -23.48
CA MET A 11 -8.17 21.02 -23.11
C MET A 11 -9.06 20.00 -22.43
N ASP A 12 -9.59 19.10 -23.23
CA ASP A 12 -10.28 17.90 -22.81
C ASP A 12 -9.28 16.83 -22.35
N SER A 13 -9.74 16.09 -21.37
CA SER A 13 -9.28 14.74 -20.98
C SER A 13 -7.98 14.61 -20.19
N LEU A 14 -8.02 14.97 -18.91
CA LEU A 14 -7.18 14.31 -17.91
C LEU A 14 -8.06 13.71 -16.79
N HIS A 15 -8.23 12.42 -16.90
CA HIS A 15 -8.46 11.46 -15.84
C HIS A 15 -9.54 11.77 -14.79
N ASN A 16 -10.77 11.56 -15.22
CA ASN A 16 -11.90 11.44 -14.31
C ASN A 16 -11.88 10.05 -13.66
N TRP A 17 -11.12 9.89 -12.59
CA TRP A 17 -11.26 8.78 -11.65
C TRP A 17 -12.46 9.05 -10.74
N GLN A 18 -13.63 9.27 -11.36
CA GLN A 18 -14.86 9.38 -10.58
C GLN A 18 -15.21 8.00 -10.05
N THR A 19 -15.35 7.96 -8.74
CA THR A 19 -15.88 6.89 -7.91
C THR A 19 -16.91 6.03 -8.64
N ASN A 20 -16.55 4.76 -8.81
CA ASN A 20 -17.47 3.73 -9.27
C ASN A 20 -18.70 3.71 -8.32
N PRO A 21 -19.95 3.87 -8.83
CA PRO A 21 -21.15 3.89 -7.98
C PRO A 21 -21.35 2.62 -7.14
N ASP A 22 -20.68 1.51 -7.49
CA ASP A 22 -20.70 0.27 -6.72
C ASP A 22 -19.89 0.33 -5.42
N GLN A 23 -19.14 1.42 -5.14
CA GLN A 23 -18.45 1.67 -3.88
C GLN A 23 -19.33 2.40 -2.84
N GLN A 24 -20.60 2.70 -3.13
CA GLN A 24 -21.52 3.17 -2.10
C GLN A 24 -21.89 2.02 -1.17
N ILE A 25 -21.12 1.86 -0.12
CA ILE A 25 -21.40 0.96 1.01
C ILE A 25 -22.72 1.40 1.62
N SER A 26 -23.76 0.56 1.48
CA SER A 26 -25.06 0.82 2.10
C SER A 26 -24.87 0.95 3.62
N LYS A 27 -25.60 1.88 4.26
CA LYS A 27 -25.53 2.22 5.69
C LYS A 27 -25.87 1.08 6.68
N ALA A 28 -25.98 -0.16 6.23
CA ALA A 28 -26.38 -1.33 7.04
C ALA A 28 -25.37 -2.49 6.99
N ARG A 29 -24.11 -2.25 6.57
CA ARG A 29 -23.10 -3.30 6.57
C ARG A 29 -22.59 -3.56 8.00
N ILE A 30 -22.59 -4.83 8.42
CA ILE A 30 -21.92 -5.24 9.66
C ILE A 30 -20.42 -5.02 9.48
N VAL A 31 -19.82 -4.16 10.30
CA VAL A 31 -18.38 -3.96 10.36
C VAL A 31 -17.75 -5.18 11.04
N ALA A 32 -16.81 -5.84 10.38
CA ALA A 32 -16.13 -7.00 10.93
C ALA A 32 -14.63 -6.71 11.13
N ILE A 33 -14.26 -6.43 12.37
CA ILE A 33 -12.86 -6.27 12.77
C ILE A 33 -12.25 -7.65 13.00
N ARG A 34 -11.24 -7.99 12.21
CA ARG A 34 -10.53 -9.25 12.28
C ARG A 34 -9.36 -9.19 13.27
N LYS A 35 -9.07 -10.32 13.93
CA LYS A 35 -7.84 -10.46 14.70
C LYS A 35 -6.62 -10.45 13.78
N ILE A 36 -5.55 -9.75 14.19
CA ILE A 36 -4.30 -9.71 13.45
C ILE A 36 -3.34 -10.80 13.94
N ALA A 37 -2.84 -11.60 13.01
CA ALA A 37 -1.79 -12.57 13.24
C ALA A 37 -0.46 -11.86 13.53
N ARG A 38 0.24 -12.30 14.55
CA ARG A 38 1.56 -11.76 14.92
C ARG A 38 2.69 -12.63 14.40
N MET A 39 3.85 -12.04 14.23
CA MET A 39 5.09 -12.74 13.87
C MET A 39 5.28 -13.98 14.75
N GLY A 40 5.64 -15.11 14.15
CA GLY A 40 5.66 -16.43 14.79
C GLY A 40 4.46 -17.31 14.40
N ASN A 41 3.35 -16.72 13.91
CA ASN A 41 2.26 -17.51 13.36
C ASN A 41 2.69 -18.17 12.04
N PRO A 42 2.51 -19.49 11.86
CA PRO A 42 2.94 -20.20 10.63
C PRO A 42 2.33 -19.64 9.35
N LEU A 43 1.08 -19.19 9.38
CA LEU A 43 0.38 -18.66 8.21
C LEU A 43 1.11 -17.46 7.57
N LEU A 44 1.78 -16.64 8.39
CA LEU A 44 2.56 -15.49 7.92
C LEU A 44 3.85 -15.89 7.17
N ARG A 45 4.15 -17.18 7.10
CA ARG A 45 5.31 -17.75 6.40
C ARG A 45 4.91 -18.57 5.18
N GLU A 46 3.62 -18.68 4.92
CA GLU A 46 3.08 -19.41 3.78
C GLU A 46 2.89 -18.48 2.58
N VAL A 47 3.11 -19.02 1.37
CA VAL A 47 2.76 -18.32 0.14
C VAL A 47 1.24 -18.31 -0.01
N ALA A 48 0.66 -17.14 -0.18
CA ALA A 48 -0.77 -16.97 -0.30
C ALA A 48 -1.31 -17.57 -1.62
N LYS A 49 -2.49 -18.18 -1.53
CA LYS A 49 -3.15 -18.90 -2.64
C LYS A 49 -3.84 -17.92 -3.59
N SER A 50 -3.61 -18.10 -4.87
CA SER A 50 -4.28 -17.32 -5.91
C SER A 50 -5.81 -17.42 -5.81
N ILE A 51 -6.46 -16.30 -6.07
CA ILE A 51 -7.92 -16.17 -6.10
C ILE A 51 -8.41 -16.41 -7.52
N ALA A 52 -9.24 -17.43 -7.72
CA ALA A 52 -9.74 -17.80 -9.04
C ALA A 52 -10.85 -16.87 -9.54
N ASP A 53 -11.76 -16.43 -8.65
CA ASP A 53 -12.84 -15.51 -8.96
C ASP A 53 -12.75 -14.24 -8.09
N PRO A 54 -12.15 -13.16 -8.62
CA PRO A 54 -12.07 -11.86 -7.93
C PRO A 54 -13.44 -11.23 -7.64
N THR A 55 -14.47 -11.59 -8.40
CA THR A 55 -15.78 -10.93 -8.36
C THR A 55 -16.73 -11.53 -7.34
N SER A 56 -16.37 -12.68 -6.76
CA SER A 56 -17.24 -13.43 -5.83
C SER A 56 -17.62 -12.62 -4.60
N ALA A 57 -18.79 -12.88 -4.05
CA ALA A 57 -19.28 -12.22 -2.84
C ALA A 57 -18.35 -12.45 -1.63
N GLU A 58 -17.72 -13.62 -1.58
CA GLU A 58 -16.77 -13.97 -0.53
C GLU A 58 -15.50 -13.10 -0.58
N ILE A 59 -14.95 -12.84 -1.77
CA ILE A 59 -13.78 -11.97 -1.95
C ILE A 59 -14.16 -10.51 -1.65
N LYS A 60 -15.32 -10.05 -2.08
CA LYS A 60 -15.84 -8.72 -1.71
C LYS A 60 -16.00 -8.57 -0.19
N SER A 61 -16.52 -9.58 0.50
CA SER A 61 -16.62 -9.58 1.96
C SER A 61 -15.25 -9.51 2.63
N LEU A 62 -14.28 -10.31 2.18
CA LEU A 62 -12.92 -10.27 2.72
C LEU A 62 -12.26 -8.90 2.51
N ALA A 63 -12.41 -8.30 1.33
CA ALA A 63 -11.87 -6.96 1.06
C ALA A 63 -12.41 -5.92 2.05
N HIS A 64 -13.70 -5.97 2.33
CA HIS A 64 -14.33 -5.11 3.33
C HIS A 64 -13.79 -5.35 4.74
N ASP A 65 -13.69 -6.61 5.16
CA ASP A 65 -13.15 -6.96 6.48
C ASP A 65 -11.70 -6.46 6.65
N LEU A 66 -10.89 -6.55 5.59
CA LEU A 66 -9.52 -6.01 5.57
C LEU A 66 -9.52 -4.49 5.73
N ILE A 67 -10.37 -3.78 4.99
CA ILE A 67 -10.49 -2.33 5.07
C ILE A 67 -10.90 -1.92 6.48
N ASP A 68 -11.99 -2.50 7.02
CA ASP A 68 -12.50 -2.18 8.35
C ASP A 68 -11.44 -2.43 9.43
N THR A 69 -10.77 -3.59 9.35
CA THR A 69 -9.71 -3.94 10.31
C THR A 69 -8.55 -2.95 10.24
N CYS A 70 -8.14 -2.58 9.02
CA CYS A 70 -7.04 -1.64 8.83
C CYS A 70 -7.41 -0.21 9.27
N GLU A 71 -8.66 0.20 9.09
CA GLU A 71 -9.17 1.49 9.56
C GLU A 71 -9.22 1.57 11.08
N ASP A 72 -9.73 0.53 11.75
CA ASP A 72 -9.84 0.46 13.21
C ASP A 72 -8.50 0.70 13.90
N ILE A 73 -7.42 0.15 13.34
CA ILE A 73 -6.06 0.30 13.88
C ILE A 73 -5.27 1.48 13.29
N GLY A 74 -5.90 2.30 12.44
CA GLY A 74 -5.25 3.46 11.81
C GLY A 74 -4.15 3.09 10.80
N GLY A 75 -4.19 1.89 10.22
CA GLY A 75 -3.24 1.40 9.23
C GLY A 75 -3.43 2.02 7.85
N ASN A 76 -2.48 1.72 6.95
CA ASN A 76 -2.48 2.15 5.56
C ASN A 76 -2.46 0.99 4.57
N GLY A 77 -2.22 -0.23 5.04
CA GLY A 77 -2.27 -1.46 4.29
C GLY A 77 -2.39 -2.65 5.21
N ILE A 78 -3.01 -3.72 4.72
CA ILE A 78 -3.11 -5.00 5.38
C ILE A 78 -3.35 -6.10 4.35
N ALA A 79 -2.63 -7.21 4.49
CA ALA A 79 -2.77 -8.38 3.64
C ALA A 79 -3.64 -9.46 4.29
N ALA A 80 -4.33 -10.26 3.47
CA ALA A 80 -5.20 -11.33 3.94
C ALA A 80 -4.48 -12.34 4.89
N PRO A 81 -3.21 -12.74 4.68
CA PRO A 81 -2.50 -13.59 5.63
C PRO A 81 -2.41 -13.00 7.04
N GLN A 82 -2.39 -11.66 7.16
CA GLN A 82 -2.36 -11.00 8.48
C GLN A 82 -3.69 -11.14 9.25
N VAL A 83 -4.78 -11.49 8.61
CA VAL A 83 -6.07 -11.76 9.26
C VAL A 83 -6.48 -13.24 9.21
N TYR A 84 -5.49 -14.13 9.18
CA TYR A 84 -5.66 -15.59 9.14
C TYR A 84 -6.37 -16.12 7.89
N ASP A 85 -6.22 -15.42 6.77
CA ASP A 85 -6.76 -15.82 5.49
C ASP A 85 -5.62 -16.04 4.47
N SER A 86 -5.54 -17.23 3.88
CA SER A 86 -4.43 -17.60 2.99
C SER A 86 -4.60 -17.12 1.55
N ARG A 87 -5.59 -16.30 1.23
CA ARG A 87 -5.86 -15.78 -0.12
C ARG A 87 -4.89 -14.67 -0.51
N ARG A 88 -4.52 -14.64 -1.81
CA ARG A 88 -3.53 -13.71 -2.35
C ARG A 88 -4.16 -12.35 -2.66
N MET A 89 -4.42 -11.56 -1.62
CA MET A 89 -4.91 -10.20 -1.72
C MET A 89 -4.46 -9.35 -0.54
N PHE A 90 -4.38 -8.05 -0.78
CA PHE A 90 -4.23 -7.03 0.24
C PHE A 90 -5.05 -5.79 -0.11
N VAL A 91 -5.23 -4.91 0.85
CA VAL A 91 -5.80 -3.58 0.65
C VAL A 91 -4.79 -2.54 1.11
N TYR A 92 -4.75 -1.39 0.43
CA TYR A 92 -3.93 -0.26 0.85
C TYR A 92 -4.58 1.06 0.52
N ARG A 93 -4.11 2.11 1.19
CA ARG A 93 -4.40 3.51 0.86
C ARG A 93 -3.17 4.37 1.13
N VAL A 94 -3.15 5.58 0.56
CA VAL A 94 -2.17 6.61 0.90
C VAL A 94 -2.92 7.87 1.31
N ARG A 95 -2.79 8.25 2.59
CA ARG A 95 -3.41 9.45 3.15
C ARG A 95 -2.44 10.63 3.13
N THR A 96 -2.95 11.84 2.92
CA THR A 96 -2.14 13.07 2.91
C THR A 96 -1.29 13.23 4.18
N ASN A 97 -1.84 12.87 5.34
CA ASN A 97 -1.18 13.03 6.64
C ASN A 97 -0.04 12.04 6.93
N ILE A 98 0.14 11.01 6.08
CA ILE A 98 1.26 10.06 6.20
C ILE A 98 2.34 10.30 5.17
N MET A 99 2.06 11.17 4.21
CA MET A 99 3.06 11.55 3.22
C MET A 99 4.13 12.39 3.91
N PRO A 100 5.40 12.07 3.71
CA PRO A 100 6.49 12.92 4.16
C PRO A 100 6.36 14.34 3.61
N ALA A 101 6.87 15.32 4.34
CA ALA A 101 6.85 16.71 3.88
C ALA A 101 7.57 16.85 2.53
N GLY A 102 6.90 17.52 1.57
CA GLY A 102 7.45 17.74 0.21
C GLY A 102 7.21 16.63 -0.80
N VAL A 103 6.50 15.56 -0.45
CA VAL A 103 6.04 14.56 -1.42
C VAL A 103 4.89 15.13 -2.23
N SER A 104 5.08 15.20 -3.54
CA SER A 104 4.05 15.63 -4.51
C SER A 104 3.25 14.43 -5.04
N MET A 105 2.73 13.60 -4.16
CA MET A 105 1.89 12.46 -4.53
C MET A 105 0.44 12.74 -4.18
N GLN A 106 -0.49 12.39 -5.06
CA GLN A 106 -1.92 12.47 -4.72
C GLN A 106 -2.27 11.36 -3.72
N PRO A 107 -3.21 11.63 -2.80
CA PRO A 107 -3.77 10.59 -1.95
C PRO A 107 -4.35 9.45 -2.80
N ILE A 108 -4.22 8.24 -2.31
CA ILE A 108 -4.83 7.05 -2.92
C ILE A 108 -5.89 6.54 -1.96
N ASP A 109 -7.11 6.44 -2.43
CA ASP A 109 -8.22 5.83 -1.70
C ASP A 109 -8.00 4.32 -1.53
N TRP A 110 -8.83 3.68 -0.71
CA TRP A 110 -8.76 2.25 -0.52
C TRP A 110 -8.74 1.51 -1.85
N THR A 111 -7.65 0.81 -2.08
CA THR A 111 -7.40 0.00 -3.28
C THR A 111 -7.30 -1.45 -2.89
N VAL A 112 -8.09 -2.30 -3.53
CA VAL A 112 -8.07 -3.76 -3.35
C VAL A 112 -7.18 -4.37 -4.42
N CYS A 113 -6.15 -5.09 -4.00
CA CYS A 113 -5.17 -5.71 -4.88
C CYS A 113 -5.28 -7.24 -4.79
N ILE A 114 -5.81 -7.87 -5.84
CA ILE A 114 -6.00 -9.32 -5.96
C ILE A 114 -4.98 -9.89 -6.92
N ASN A 115 -4.31 -10.98 -6.53
CA ASN A 115 -3.28 -11.67 -7.32
C ASN A 115 -2.22 -10.71 -7.89
N PRO A 116 -1.65 -9.81 -7.08
CA PRO A 116 -0.72 -8.82 -7.59
C PRO A 116 0.59 -9.46 -8.07
N SER A 117 1.30 -8.71 -8.93
CA SER A 117 2.67 -8.99 -9.34
C SER A 117 3.53 -7.74 -9.33
N ILE A 118 4.83 -7.92 -9.11
CA ILE A 118 5.84 -6.85 -9.13
C ILE A 118 6.90 -7.18 -10.17
N GLU A 119 7.26 -6.16 -10.94
CA GLU A 119 8.46 -6.12 -11.79
C GLU A 119 9.35 -4.99 -11.31
N PHE A 120 10.61 -5.29 -10.98
CA PHE A 120 11.59 -4.28 -10.60
C PHE A 120 12.13 -3.60 -11.85
N LEU A 121 11.96 -2.28 -11.96
CA LEU A 121 12.34 -1.52 -13.15
C LEU A 121 13.74 -0.93 -13.07
N THR A 122 14.33 -0.88 -11.89
CA THR A 122 15.70 -0.40 -11.66
C THR A 122 16.35 -1.18 -10.52
N GLU A 123 17.68 -1.23 -10.51
CA GLU A 123 18.46 -1.73 -9.38
C GLU A 123 18.64 -0.69 -8.26
N ASP A 124 18.18 0.53 -8.48
CA ASP A 124 18.23 1.60 -7.50
C ASP A 124 17.36 1.26 -6.29
N ARG A 125 17.95 1.33 -5.08
CA ARG A 125 17.31 0.96 -3.82
C ARG A 125 17.62 2.02 -2.77
N SER A 126 16.74 2.09 -1.77
CA SER A 126 16.93 2.94 -0.61
C SER A 126 16.56 2.21 0.67
N LEU A 127 17.22 2.59 1.76
CA LEU A 127 16.88 2.12 3.11
C LEU A 127 15.72 2.94 3.67
N TYR A 128 14.73 2.24 4.19
CA TYR A 128 13.56 2.84 4.83
C TYR A 128 13.31 2.18 6.18
N TRP A 129 12.85 2.96 7.13
CA TRP A 129 12.27 2.43 8.34
C TRP A 129 10.88 1.86 8.06
N GLU A 130 10.68 0.60 8.39
CA GLU A 130 9.39 -0.07 8.26
C GLU A 130 8.85 -0.54 9.59
N ARG A 131 7.54 -0.61 9.66
CA ARG A 131 6.75 -1.23 10.71
C ARG A 131 5.68 -2.11 10.10
N CYS A 132 5.17 -3.05 10.88
CA CYS A 132 4.13 -3.96 10.42
C CYS A 132 3.12 -4.20 11.53
N LEU A 133 1.84 -4.32 11.19
CA LEU A 133 0.76 -4.66 12.12
C LEU A 133 0.96 -6.03 12.79
N SER A 134 1.67 -6.93 12.11
CA SER A 134 2.05 -8.24 12.64
C SER A 134 3.26 -8.23 13.57
N LEU A 135 3.96 -7.08 13.69
CA LEU A 135 5.09 -6.82 14.59
C LEU A 135 4.85 -5.49 15.33
N PRO A 136 3.86 -5.43 16.24
CA PRO A 136 3.53 -4.20 16.94
C PRO A 136 4.75 -3.66 17.69
N ASP A 137 4.89 -2.33 17.67
CA ASP A 137 5.93 -1.56 18.36
C ASP A 137 7.37 -1.81 17.90
N LEU A 138 7.59 -2.68 16.90
CA LEU A 138 8.91 -2.94 16.32
C LEU A 138 9.08 -2.18 15.00
N TYR A 139 10.26 -1.62 14.83
CA TYR A 139 10.74 -0.95 13.62
C TYR A 139 12.11 -1.49 13.22
N GLY A 140 12.38 -1.49 11.92
CA GLY A 140 13.66 -1.89 11.38
C GLY A 140 13.91 -1.25 10.01
N GLN A 141 15.19 -1.16 9.63
CA GLN A 141 15.56 -0.63 8.32
C GLN A 141 15.54 -1.73 7.26
N VAL A 142 14.84 -1.46 6.17
CA VAL A 142 14.67 -2.37 5.04
C VAL A 142 15.08 -1.68 3.74
N GLU A 143 15.84 -2.39 2.92
CA GLU A 143 16.19 -1.91 1.59
C GLU A 143 15.10 -2.28 0.59
N ARG A 144 14.62 -1.30 -0.19
CA ARG A 144 13.55 -1.48 -1.18
C ARG A 144 13.95 -0.88 -2.52
N HIS A 145 13.49 -1.51 -3.60
CA HIS A 145 13.60 -0.92 -4.93
C HIS A 145 12.81 0.38 -5.02
N ASN A 146 13.41 1.40 -5.60
CA ASN A 146 12.81 2.73 -5.70
C ASN A 146 11.81 2.86 -6.85
N LYS A 147 11.82 1.93 -7.82
CA LYS A 147 10.91 1.98 -8.96
C LYS A 147 10.45 0.57 -9.35
N ILE A 148 9.13 0.37 -9.36
CA ILE A 148 8.51 -0.91 -9.71
C ILE A 148 7.35 -0.71 -10.68
N ARG A 149 7.08 -1.70 -11.53
CA ARG A 149 5.75 -1.87 -12.14
C ARG A 149 4.96 -2.81 -11.25
N PHE A 150 3.81 -2.34 -10.80
CA PHE A 150 2.88 -3.10 -9.98
C PHE A 150 1.61 -3.37 -10.76
N THR A 151 1.19 -4.64 -10.85
CA THR A 151 -0.02 -5.06 -11.57
C THR A 151 -0.91 -5.82 -10.62
N TRP A 152 -2.22 -5.61 -10.67
CA TRP A 152 -3.20 -6.30 -9.83
C TRP A 152 -4.56 -6.41 -10.51
N THR A 153 -5.42 -7.27 -10.01
CA THR A 153 -6.83 -7.37 -10.39
C THR A 153 -7.70 -6.76 -9.30
N ASP A 154 -8.74 -6.01 -9.66
CA ASP A 154 -9.71 -5.45 -8.71
C ASP A 154 -10.93 -6.37 -8.49
N LEU A 155 -11.90 -5.91 -7.67
CA LEU A 155 -13.14 -6.63 -7.36
C LEU A 155 -14.12 -6.75 -8.54
N SER A 156 -13.86 -6.05 -9.63
CA SER A 156 -14.63 -6.21 -10.89
C SER A 156 -14.01 -7.25 -11.83
N GLY A 157 -12.81 -7.75 -11.51
CA GLY A 157 -12.02 -8.62 -12.38
C GLY A 157 -11.19 -7.84 -13.39
N THR A 158 -11.15 -6.50 -13.29
CA THR A 158 -10.33 -5.66 -14.16
C THR A 158 -8.87 -5.65 -13.70
N THR A 159 -7.94 -5.82 -14.65
CA THR A 159 -6.51 -5.73 -14.38
C THR A 159 -6.02 -4.30 -14.52
N HIS A 160 -5.26 -3.85 -13.53
CA HIS A 160 -4.64 -2.54 -13.45
C HIS A 160 -3.12 -2.65 -13.40
N ALA A 161 -2.43 -1.60 -13.82
CA ALA A 161 -0.98 -1.48 -13.67
C ALA A 161 -0.61 -0.03 -13.34
N VAL A 162 0.43 0.13 -12.51
CA VAL A 162 1.00 1.43 -12.17
C VAL A 162 2.52 1.31 -12.09
N ILE A 163 3.22 2.40 -12.46
CA ILE A 163 4.64 2.55 -12.12
C ILE A 163 4.69 3.30 -10.80
N ALA A 164 5.08 2.61 -9.75
CA ALA A 164 5.20 3.17 -8.42
C ALA A 164 6.66 3.51 -8.12
N HIS A 165 6.84 4.61 -7.37
CA HIS A 165 8.15 5.14 -7.02
C HIS A 165 8.29 5.27 -5.49
N ARG A 166 9.51 5.14 -4.99
CA ARG A 166 9.93 5.48 -3.62
C ARG A 166 8.92 5.03 -2.54
N PHE A 167 8.23 5.98 -1.89
CA PHE A 167 7.27 5.68 -0.81
C PHE A 167 6.16 4.73 -1.27
N HIS A 168 5.54 4.98 -2.43
CA HIS A 168 4.49 4.12 -2.99
C HIS A 168 5.04 2.73 -3.35
N ALA A 169 6.21 2.68 -4.01
CA ALA A 169 6.88 1.42 -4.32
C ALA A 169 7.21 0.61 -3.06
N ARG A 170 7.69 1.28 -1.99
CA ARG A 170 7.96 0.64 -0.70
C ARG A 170 6.70 0.04 -0.07
N LEU A 171 5.61 0.81 -0.01
CA LEU A 171 4.34 0.35 0.56
C LEU A 171 3.84 -0.91 -0.16
N LEU A 172 3.82 -0.88 -1.48
CA LEU A 172 3.39 -2.02 -2.30
C LEU A 172 4.30 -3.25 -2.12
N GLN A 173 5.61 -3.07 -2.03
CA GLN A 173 6.55 -4.16 -1.76
C GLN A 173 6.33 -4.77 -0.37
N HIS A 174 6.01 -3.95 0.64
CA HIS A 174 5.72 -4.44 1.99
C HIS A 174 4.47 -5.33 2.02
N GLU A 175 3.37 -4.87 1.44
CA GLU A 175 2.13 -5.64 1.38
C GLU A 175 2.25 -6.90 0.49
N TYR A 176 3.03 -6.79 -0.59
CA TYR A 176 3.32 -7.91 -1.47
C TYR A 176 4.12 -9.00 -0.76
N ASP A 177 5.10 -8.64 0.06
CA ASP A 177 5.90 -9.57 0.84
C ASP A 177 5.03 -10.47 1.73
N HIS A 178 3.97 -9.94 2.33
CA HIS A 178 3.02 -10.74 3.11
C HIS A 178 2.36 -11.85 2.31
N LEU A 179 2.16 -11.64 1.00
CA LEU A 179 1.59 -12.66 0.12
C LEU A 179 2.58 -13.76 -0.24
N ASP A 180 3.86 -13.49 -0.10
CA ASP A 180 4.95 -14.45 -0.34
C ASP A 180 5.51 -15.04 0.96
N GLY A 181 4.81 -14.85 2.09
CA GLY A 181 5.20 -15.36 3.40
C GLY A 181 6.45 -14.69 3.98
N VAL A 182 6.70 -13.45 3.59
CA VAL A 182 7.87 -12.65 4.00
C VAL A 182 7.42 -11.54 4.94
N LEU A 183 8.10 -11.39 6.08
CA LEU A 183 7.98 -10.26 6.97
C LEU A 183 9.19 -9.34 6.83
N TYR A 184 9.02 -8.03 7.06
CA TYR A 184 10.07 -7.06 6.82
C TYR A 184 11.41 -7.36 7.53
N PRO A 185 11.46 -7.99 8.74
CA PRO A 185 12.74 -8.35 9.35
C PRO A 185 13.58 -9.33 8.50
N MET A 186 12.94 -10.09 7.61
CA MET A 186 13.63 -11.01 6.69
C MET A 186 14.26 -10.30 5.48
N ARG A 187 13.94 -9.02 5.29
CA ARG A 187 14.51 -8.14 4.25
C ARG A 187 15.55 -7.16 4.80
N MET A 188 15.75 -7.14 6.12
CA MET A 188 16.72 -6.25 6.74
C MET A 188 18.14 -6.62 6.34
N VAL A 189 18.92 -5.60 5.96
CA VAL A 189 20.35 -5.76 5.67
C VAL A 189 21.14 -5.85 6.98
N ASP A 190 20.76 -5.02 7.97
CA ASP A 190 21.33 -5.03 9.31
C ASP A 190 20.25 -5.31 10.37
N PRO A 191 20.18 -6.54 10.90
CA PRO A 191 19.28 -6.89 11.99
C PRO A 191 19.49 -6.05 13.26
N GLY A 192 20.66 -5.43 13.44
CA GLY A 192 20.95 -4.53 14.55
C GLY A 192 20.12 -3.26 14.56
N THR A 193 19.44 -2.95 13.45
CA THR A 193 18.49 -1.82 13.37
C THR A 193 17.08 -2.17 13.88
N LEU A 194 16.79 -3.45 14.17
CA LEU A 194 15.50 -3.85 14.73
C LEU A 194 15.39 -3.44 16.19
N GLY A 195 14.40 -2.65 16.53
CA GLY A 195 14.18 -2.23 17.90
C GLY A 195 12.74 -1.83 18.19
N PHE A 196 12.42 -1.78 19.48
CA PHE A 196 11.15 -1.21 19.92
C PHE A 196 11.15 0.30 19.73
N VAL A 197 10.06 0.84 19.27
CA VAL A 197 9.92 2.29 19.01
C VAL A 197 10.26 3.15 20.23
N SER A 198 9.93 2.65 21.43
CA SER A 198 10.25 3.33 22.70
C SER A 198 11.75 3.45 22.96
N GLU A 199 12.57 2.55 22.38
CA GLU A 199 14.02 2.46 22.63
C GLU A 199 14.85 3.08 21.49
N LEU A 200 14.27 3.16 20.28
CA LEU A 200 14.99 3.68 19.12
C LEU A 200 15.32 5.18 19.23
N GLY A 201 14.61 5.91 20.09
CA GLY A 201 14.83 7.32 20.36
C GLY A 201 14.66 8.26 19.16
N PRO A 202 14.77 9.59 19.36
CA PRO A 202 14.62 10.57 18.28
C PRO A 202 15.70 10.45 17.19
N ALA A 203 16.83 9.81 17.48
CA ALA A 203 17.93 9.63 16.54
C ALA A 203 17.66 8.53 15.49
N ALA A 204 16.85 7.53 15.81
CA ALA A 204 16.41 6.52 14.85
C ALA A 204 15.18 6.98 14.03
N TYR A 205 14.37 7.85 14.63
CA TYR A 205 13.22 8.48 13.99
C TYR A 205 13.51 9.64 13.03
N PRO A 206 14.67 10.36 13.14
CA PRO A 206 14.97 11.46 12.22
C PRO A 206 15.22 10.99 10.80
N ASN A 207 15.46 9.70 10.62
CA ASN A 207 15.64 9.09 9.30
C ASN A 207 14.34 8.51 8.69
N LEU A 208 13.16 8.80 9.23
CA LEU A 208 12.04 9.02 8.34
C LEU A 208 12.52 10.10 7.39
N PRO A 209 12.60 9.85 6.06
CA PRO A 209 13.23 10.77 5.13
C PRO A 209 12.68 12.17 5.39
N ARG A 210 13.53 13.04 5.92
CA ARG A 210 13.18 14.44 6.18
C ARG A 210 13.37 15.28 4.94
N ASP A 211 14.09 14.72 3.99
CA ASP A 211 14.29 15.37 2.71
C ASP A 211 13.18 14.98 1.77
N ALA A 212 12.36 15.98 1.43
CA ALA A 212 11.33 15.87 0.41
C ALA A 212 11.84 15.23 -0.90
N ALA A 213 13.13 15.36 -1.19
CA ALA A 213 13.78 14.77 -2.36
C ALA A 213 13.69 13.24 -2.41
N ASP A 214 13.64 12.54 -1.26
CA ASP A 214 13.53 11.08 -1.21
C ASP A 214 12.13 10.56 -1.59
N PHE A 215 11.15 11.45 -1.71
CA PHE A 215 9.74 11.14 -1.96
C PHE A 215 9.14 11.86 -3.16
N ILE A 216 9.88 12.72 -3.83
CA ILE A 216 9.43 13.36 -5.06
C ILE A 216 9.44 12.29 -6.15
N ASP A 217 8.26 11.90 -6.64
CA ASP A 217 8.17 11.19 -7.90
C ASP A 217 8.82 12.08 -8.98
N PRO A 218 9.79 11.56 -9.75
CA PRO A 218 10.24 12.29 -10.91
C PRO A 218 9.03 12.57 -11.81
N GLU A 219 8.96 13.73 -12.42
CA GLU A 219 7.88 14.10 -13.32
C GLU A 219 7.57 12.94 -14.28
N PRO A 220 6.29 12.69 -14.58
CA PRO A 220 5.91 11.67 -15.55
C PRO A 220 6.60 11.99 -16.88
N ALA A 221 7.37 11.03 -17.37
CA ALA A 221 8.01 11.10 -18.66
C ALA A 221 6.99 10.97 -19.80
#